data_4a084d9ca389b30c0d172869493893fc
#
_entry.id   4a084d9ca389b30c0d172869493893fc
#
_cell.length_a   1.000
_cell.length_b   1.000
_cell.length_c   1.000
_cell.angle_alpha   90.00
_cell.angle_beta   90.00
_cell.angle_gamma   90.00
#
_symmetry.space_group_name_H-M   'P 1'
#
loop_
_entity.id
_entity.type
_entity.pdbx_description
1 polymer ?
#
loop_
_entity_poly.entity_id
_entity_poly.type
_entity_poly.pdbx_seq_one_letter_code
_entity_poly.pdbx_strand_id
1 'polypeptide(L)'
;MAFFDPADVSCRSADEIQQMLGCIHKASLARHCVLSVNENEAFCIARTVYKEELRLEAILERLVQDGYADEVVIHTRYKALAFDGIDYAEEMTDYVDKPLFSTGAGDNFNGGYCGALLKKTALAKRLQAANYASHHFLTTGHQAGAENFD
;
A
#
# COMPACT_ATOMS: atom_id res chain seq x y z
N MET A 1 -14.95 -5.77 3.73
CA MET A 1 -13.57 -5.38 3.40
C MET A 1 -13.38 -3.91 3.74
N ALA A 2 -12.22 -3.54 4.24
CA ALA A 2 -11.83 -2.15 4.46
C ALA A 2 -10.41 -1.93 3.88
N PHE A 3 -10.17 -0.75 3.32
CA PHE A 3 -8.87 -0.36 2.79
C PHE A 3 -8.43 0.91 3.53
N PHE A 4 -7.22 0.88 4.06
CA PHE A 4 -6.66 1.97 4.84
C PHE A 4 -5.43 2.54 4.15
N ASP A 5 -5.47 3.84 3.89
CA ASP A 5 -4.34 4.66 3.52
C ASP A 5 -4.22 5.76 4.59
N PRO A 6 -3.26 5.67 5.51
CA PRO A 6 -3.19 6.58 6.66
C PRO A 6 -2.70 7.97 6.29
N ALA A 7 -2.37 8.23 5.03
CA ALA A 7 -1.67 9.43 4.57
C ALA A 7 -0.33 9.64 5.32
N ASP A 8 0.30 10.81 5.20
CA ASP A 8 1.60 11.06 5.82
C ASP A 8 1.57 10.90 7.35
N VAL A 9 2.23 9.86 7.84
CA VAL A 9 2.36 9.57 9.28
C VAL A 9 3.62 10.20 9.91
N SER A 10 4.46 10.87 9.12
CA SER A 10 5.74 11.41 9.59
C SER A 10 5.59 12.50 10.67
N CYS A 11 4.46 13.20 10.66
CA CYS A 11 4.11 14.23 11.65
C CYS A 11 3.34 13.68 12.86
N ARG A 12 3.08 12.37 12.93
CA ARG A 12 2.34 11.73 14.02
C ARG A 12 3.27 11.33 15.15
N SER A 13 2.78 11.43 16.39
CA SER A 13 3.45 10.86 17.55
C SER A 13 3.42 9.33 17.51
N ALA A 14 4.31 8.70 18.26
CA ALA A 14 4.34 7.24 18.39
C ALA A 14 2.99 6.69 18.90
N ASP A 15 2.38 7.39 19.87
CA ASP A 15 1.08 6.99 20.42
C ASP A 15 -0.04 7.06 19.37
N GLU A 16 -0.06 8.09 18.54
CA GLU A 16 -1.04 8.22 17.44
C GLU A 16 -0.89 7.11 16.40
N ILE A 17 0.36 6.76 16.03
CA ILE A 17 0.63 5.65 15.11
C ILE A 17 0.16 4.32 15.72
N GLN A 18 0.45 4.07 17.00
CA GLN A 18 -0.02 2.86 17.70
C GLN A 18 -1.54 2.81 17.81
N GLN A 19 -2.20 3.93 18.10
CA GLN A 19 -3.66 4.01 18.14
C GLN A 19 -4.27 3.74 16.76
N MET A 20 -3.70 4.31 15.69
CA MET A 20 -4.12 4.08 14.31
C MET A 20 -4.04 2.59 13.96
N LEU A 21 -2.89 1.96 14.20
CA LEU A 21 -2.72 0.52 13.95
C LEU A 21 -3.66 -0.33 14.81
N GLY A 22 -3.89 0.05 16.07
CA GLY A 22 -4.87 -0.60 16.94
C GLY A 22 -6.31 -0.48 16.44
N CYS A 23 -6.67 0.62 15.75
CA CYS A 23 -7.97 0.75 15.09
C CYS A 23 -8.09 -0.17 13.87
N ILE A 24 -7.04 -0.28 13.07
CA ILE A 24 -6.99 -1.17 11.90
C ILE A 24 -7.09 -2.63 12.36
N HIS A 25 -6.32 -3.01 13.39
CA HIS A 25 -6.40 -4.34 14.00
C HIS A 25 -7.82 -4.68 14.47
N LYS A 26 -8.49 -3.77 15.19
CA LYS A 26 -9.88 -3.99 15.60
C LYS A 26 -10.82 -4.17 14.43
N ALA A 27 -10.61 -3.47 13.32
CA ALA A 27 -11.39 -3.63 12.11
C ALA A 27 -11.12 -4.98 11.44
N SER A 28 -9.87 -5.49 11.47
CA SER A 28 -9.50 -6.79 10.87
C SER A 28 -10.16 -7.98 11.57
N LEU A 29 -10.49 -7.85 12.85
CA LEU A 29 -11.26 -8.88 13.58
C LEU A 29 -12.69 -9.07 13.02
N ALA A 30 -13.23 -8.08 12.31
CA ALA A 30 -14.61 -8.11 11.80
C ALA A 30 -14.70 -8.22 10.26
N ARG A 31 -13.64 -7.84 9.55
CA ARG A 31 -13.62 -7.80 8.08
C ARG A 31 -12.20 -7.83 7.56
N HIS A 32 -11.99 -8.33 6.36
CA HIS A 32 -10.70 -8.26 5.68
C HIS A 32 -10.24 -6.81 5.52
N CYS A 33 -9.07 -6.50 6.07
CA CYS A 33 -8.47 -5.17 6.08
C CYS A 33 -7.16 -5.16 5.29
N VAL A 34 -7.03 -4.20 4.39
CA VAL A 34 -5.81 -3.91 3.64
C VAL A 34 -5.22 -2.60 4.16
N LEU A 35 -3.94 -2.60 4.49
CA LEU A 35 -3.16 -1.41 4.83
C LEU A 35 -2.20 -1.10 3.68
N SER A 36 -2.39 0.05 3.04
CA SER A 36 -1.49 0.57 2.00
C SER A 36 -0.69 1.73 2.54
N VAL A 37 0.63 1.67 2.38
CA VAL A 37 1.55 2.70 2.83
C VAL A 37 2.66 2.93 1.80
N ASN A 38 3.17 4.15 1.73
CA ASN A 38 4.39 4.41 0.98
C ASN A 38 5.64 4.01 1.76
N GLU A 39 6.81 4.03 1.10
CA GLU A 39 8.09 3.66 1.69
C GLU A 39 8.41 4.42 2.98
N ASN A 40 8.21 5.75 3.00
CA ASN A 40 8.51 6.59 4.16
C ASN A 40 7.58 6.28 5.34
N GLU A 41 6.31 6.06 5.07
CA GLU A 41 5.31 5.66 6.06
C GLU A 41 5.64 4.29 6.64
N ALA A 42 6.00 3.33 5.80
CA ALA A 42 6.42 2.00 6.23
C ALA A 42 7.60 2.06 7.21
N PHE A 43 8.64 2.82 6.87
CA PHE A 43 9.79 3.01 7.77
C PHE A 43 9.42 3.77 9.05
N CYS A 44 8.54 4.77 8.98
CA CYS A 44 8.07 5.50 10.16
C CYS A 44 7.30 4.57 11.11
N ILE A 45 6.39 3.77 10.59
CA ILE A 45 5.64 2.76 11.35
C ILE A 45 6.60 1.74 11.98
N ALA A 46 7.54 1.21 11.21
CA ALA A 46 8.50 0.22 11.70
C ALA A 46 9.36 0.75 12.87
N ARG A 47 9.92 1.94 12.72
CA ARG A 47 10.69 2.59 13.80
C ARG A 47 9.84 2.84 15.05
N THR A 48 8.56 3.16 14.86
CA THR A 48 7.65 3.42 15.98
C THR A 48 7.28 2.14 16.72
N VAL A 49 6.90 1.09 15.98
CA VAL A 49 6.35 -0.15 16.53
C VAL A 49 7.46 -1.10 16.98
N TYR A 50 8.43 -1.33 16.10
CA TYR A 50 9.46 -2.35 16.31
C TYR A 50 10.74 -1.80 16.95
N LYS A 51 10.93 -0.47 16.94
CA LYS A 51 12.16 0.19 17.43
C LYS A 51 13.42 -0.29 16.69
N GLU A 52 13.26 -0.74 15.47
CA GLU A 52 14.29 -1.34 14.61
C GLU A 52 14.28 -0.70 13.23
N GLU A 53 15.43 -0.71 12.57
CA GLU A 53 15.51 -0.44 11.14
C GLU A 53 15.34 -1.76 10.37
N LEU A 54 14.23 -1.89 9.69
CA LEU A 54 13.86 -3.08 8.95
C LEU A 54 13.85 -2.81 7.44
N ARG A 55 14.09 -3.86 6.63
CA ARG A 55 13.83 -3.80 5.19
C ARG A 55 12.32 -3.85 4.95
N LEU A 56 11.88 -3.34 3.80
CA LEU A 56 10.46 -3.25 3.45
C LEU A 56 9.75 -4.60 3.49
N GLU A 57 10.42 -5.66 3.04
CA GLU A 57 9.89 -7.03 3.07
C GLU A 57 9.60 -7.49 4.51
N ALA A 58 10.52 -7.20 5.43
CA ALA A 58 10.35 -7.56 6.84
C ALA A 58 9.26 -6.72 7.52
N ILE A 59 9.11 -5.44 7.15
CA ILE A 59 8.02 -4.58 7.65
C ILE A 59 6.68 -5.15 7.20
N LEU A 60 6.57 -5.45 5.91
CA LEU A 60 5.38 -6.02 5.28
C LEU A 60 4.92 -7.29 6.00
N GLU A 61 5.84 -8.27 6.16
CA GLU A 61 5.56 -9.54 6.81
C GLU A 61 5.16 -9.35 8.28
N ARG A 62 5.91 -8.55 9.05
CA ARG A 62 5.62 -8.34 10.48
C ARG A 62 4.28 -7.68 10.71
N LEU A 63 3.89 -6.68 9.92
CA LEU A 63 2.61 -6.00 10.08
C LEU A 63 1.42 -6.96 9.90
N VAL A 64 1.53 -7.93 8.99
CA VAL A 64 0.52 -8.98 8.80
C VAL A 64 0.59 -10.01 9.93
N GLN A 65 1.78 -10.54 10.25
CA GLN A 65 1.97 -11.57 11.28
C GLN A 65 1.53 -11.10 12.68
N ASP A 66 1.74 -9.82 13.00
CA ASP A 66 1.31 -9.21 14.25
C ASP A 66 -0.18 -8.83 14.25
N GLY A 67 -0.88 -9.09 13.13
CA GLY A 67 -2.32 -8.93 13.00
C GLY A 67 -2.78 -7.48 12.89
N TYR A 68 -1.91 -6.55 12.49
CA TYR A 68 -2.34 -5.16 12.26
C TYR A 68 -3.28 -5.04 11.07
N ALA A 69 -3.05 -5.82 10.02
CA ALA A 69 -3.95 -5.93 8.88
C ALA A 69 -3.89 -7.36 8.31
N ASP A 70 -4.90 -7.77 7.55
CA ASP A 70 -4.90 -9.07 6.88
C ASP A 70 -4.02 -9.07 5.62
N GLU A 71 -3.84 -7.90 5.03
CA GLU A 71 -3.04 -7.69 3.84
C GLU A 71 -2.34 -6.33 3.95
N VAL A 72 -1.05 -6.28 3.66
CA VAL A 72 -0.26 -5.06 3.65
C VAL A 72 0.34 -4.84 2.26
N VAL A 73 0.31 -3.59 1.81
CA VAL A 73 0.88 -3.15 0.54
C VAL A 73 1.85 -2.01 0.82
N ILE A 74 3.06 -2.11 0.30
CA ILE A 74 4.05 -1.03 0.36
C ILE A 74 4.41 -0.61 -1.06
N HIS A 75 4.26 0.67 -1.38
CA HIS A 75 4.64 1.20 -2.68
C HIS A 75 5.79 2.18 -2.57
N THR A 76 6.71 2.07 -3.52
CA THR A 76 7.88 2.93 -3.66
C THR A 76 7.93 3.54 -5.05
N ARG A 77 8.97 4.31 -5.34
CA ARG A 77 9.26 4.81 -6.69
C ARG A 77 9.57 3.70 -7.70
N TYR A 78 10.14 2.59 -7.23
CA TYR A 78 10.77 1.60 -8.09
C TYR A 78 10.08 0.25 -8.07
N LYS A 79 9.38 -0.05 -6.98
CA LYS A 79 8.68 -1.32 -6.81
C LYS A 79 7.49 -1.18 -5.87
N ALA A 80 6.56 -2.10 -5.98
CA ALA A 80 5.50 -2.31 -5.03
C ALA A 80 5.53 -3.74 -4.50
N LEU A 81 5.20 -3.91 -3.24
CA LEU A 81 5.25 -5.16 -2.49
C LEU A 81 3.90 -5.40 -1.85
N ALA A 82 3.45 -6.64 -1.78
CA ALA A 82 2.25 -7.01 -1.04
C ALA A 82 2.40 -8.38 -0.39
N PHE A 83 1.76 -8.55 0.76
CA PHE A 83 1.67 -9.81 1.49
C PHE A 83 0.31 -9.92 2.17
N ASP A 84 -0.35 -11.08 2.05
CA ASP A 84 -1.68 -11.34 2.61
C ASP A 84 -1.68 -12.43 3.69
N GLY A 85 -0.50 -12.75 4.22
CA GLY A 85 -0.33 -13.82 5.20
C GLY A 85 -0.06 -15.20 4.59
N ILE A 86 -0.27 -15.37 3.29
CA ILE A 86 -0.06 -16.61 2.54
C ILE A 86 0.87 -16.35 1.35
N ASP A 87 0.47 -15.43 0.47
CA ASP A 87 1.18 -15.09 -0.76
C ASP A 87 1.96 -13.79 -0.60
N TYR A 88 3.16 -13.75 -1.17
CA TYR A 88 3.98 -12.58 -1.35
C TYR A 88 4.08 -12.22 -2.83
N ALA A 89 3.99 -10.95 -3.15
CA ALA A 89 4.21 -10.44 -4.49
C ALA A 89 5.08 -9.18 -4.48
N GLU A 90 5.91 -9.06 -5.49
CA GLU A 90 6.70 -7.87 -5.80
C GLU A 90 6.58 -7.56 -7.29
N GLU A 91 6.32 -6.31 -7.62
CA GLU A 91 6.23 -5.82 -8.99
C GLU A 91 7.06 -4.55 -9.14
N MET A 92 7.90 -4.50 -10.16
CA MET A 92 8.65 -3.31 -10.50
C MET A 92 7.73 -2.24 -11.09
N THR A 93 8.00 -0.98 -10.76
CA THR A 93 7.26 0.15 -11.35
C THR A 93 8.01 0.68 -12.57
N ASP A 94 7.27 1.15 -13.56
CA ASP A 94 7.83 1.95 -14.64
C ASP A 94 8.12 3.35 -14.10
N TYR A 95 9.37 3.60 -13.76
CA TYR A 95 9.80 4.86 -13.17
C TYR A 95 9.60 6.04 -14.13
N VAL A 96 8.95 7.09 -13.66
CA VAL A 96 8.72 8.34 -14.40
C VAL A 96 9.63 9.43 -13.84
N ASP A 97 10.67 9.80 -14.59
CA ASP A 97 11.66 10.81 -14.17
C ASP A 97 11.04 12.21 -14.01
N LYS A 98 10.16 12.58 -14.92
CA LYS A 98 9.50 13.90 -14.95
C LYS A 98 7.99 13.76 -15.02
N PRO A 99 7.33 13.47 -13.89
CA PRO A 99 5.89 13.32 -13.86
C PRO A 99 5.19 14.66 -14.12
N LEU A 100 4.05 14.63 -14.79
CA LEU A 100 3.19 15.82 -14.95
C LEU A 100 2.66 16.28 -13.59
N PHE A 101 2.22 15.33 -12.76
CA PHE A 101 1.77 15.57 -11.40
C PHE A 101 2.26 14.42 -10.52
N SER A 102 2.83 14.74 -9.35
CA SER A 102 3.24 13.71 -8.37
C SER A 102 2.20 13.52 -7.27
N THR A 103 1.51 14.59 -6.88
CA THR A 103 0.43 14.54 -5.88
C THR A 103 -0.76 13.80 -6.46
N GLY A 104 -1.24 12.78 -5.77
CA GLY A 104 -2.31 11.91 -6.23
C GLY A 104 -1.85 10.58 -6.86
N ALA A 105 -0.53 10.38 -7.05
CA ALA A 105 0.00 9.11 -7.58
C ALA A 105 -0.33 7.93 -6.64
N GLY A 106 -0.22 8.12 -5.32
CA GLY A 106 -0.61 7.13 -4.31
C GLY A 106 -2.11 6.82 -4.35
N ASP A 107 -2.96 7.84 -4.48
CA ASP A 107 -4.42 7.64 -4.60
C ASP A 107 -4.77 6.82 -5.84
N ASN A 108 -4.11 7.08 -6.97
CA ASN A 108 -4.31 6.31 -8.19
C ASN A 108 -3.79 4.87 -8.07
N PHE A 109 -2.63 4.67 -7.41
CA PHE A 109 -2.13 3.35 -7.06
C PHE A 109 -3.17 2.57 -6.24
N ASN A 110 -3.68 3.17 -5.16
CA ASN A 110 -4.69 2.60 -4.30
C ASN A 110 -6.00 2.30 -5.05
N GLY A 111 -6.41 3.18 -5.97
CA GLY A 111 -7.56 2.96 -6.83
C GLY A 111 -7.41 1.74 -7.73
N GLY A 112 -6.27 1.58 -8.39
CA GLY A 112 -5.95 0.42 -9.21
C GLY A 112 -5.90 -0.88 -8.40
N TYR A 113 -5.26 -0.82 -7.22
CA TYR A 113 -5.21 -1.96 -6.30
C TYR A 113 -6.60 -2.41 -5.85
N CYS A 114 -7.42 -1.47 -5.38
CA CYS A 114 -8.79 -1.73 -4.94
C CYS A 114 -9.65 -2.32 -6.06
N GLY A 115 -9.55 -1.79 -7.27
CA GLY A 115 -10.29 -2.30 -8.44
C GLY A 115 -9.98 -3.77 -8.72
N ALA A 116 -8.69 -4.14 -8.72
CA ALA A 116 -8.24 -5.51 -8.93
C ALA A 116 -8.60 -6.43 -7.73
N LEU A 117 -8.51 -5.90 -6.51
CA LEU A 117 -8.90 -6.62 -5.28
C LEU A 117 -10.40 -6.96 -5.29
N LEU A 118 -11.27 -6.04 -5.72
CA LEU A 118 -12.71 -6.29 -5.84
C LEU A 118 -13.03 -7.36 -6.90
N LYS A 119 -12.21 -7.46 -7.95
CA LYS A 119 -12.27 -8.54 -8.95
C LYS A 119 -11.69 -9.87 -8.43
N LYS A 120 -11.20 -9.92 -7.19
CA LYS A 120 -10.58 -11.10 -6.53
C LYS A 120 -9.39 -11.67 -7.33
N THR A 121 -8.60 -10.80 -7.93
CA THR A 121 -7.40 -11.23 -8.67
C THR A 121 -6.29 -11.66 -7.71
N ALA A 122 -5.30 -12.39 -8.24
CA ALA A 122 -4.08 -12.75 -7.49
C ALA A 122 -3.28 -11.49 -7.10
N LEU A 123 -2.50 -11.59 -6.03
CA LEU A 123 -1.77 -10.49 -5.41
C LEU A 123 -0.87 -9.73 -6.41
N ALA A 124 -0.12 -10.45 -7.24
CA ALA A 124 0.71 -9.86 -8.29
C ALA A 124 -0.12 -9.02 -9.30
N LYS A 125 -1.31 -9.50 -9.66
CA LYS A 125 -2.20 -8.76 -10.57
C LYS A 125 -2.75 -7.48 -9.93
N ARG A 126 -2.97 -7.47 -8.61
CA ARG A 126 -3.35 -6.26 -7.87
C ARG A 126 -2.26 -5.21 -7.95
N LEU A 127 -0.99 -5.62 -7.75
CA LEU A 127 0.17 -4.73 -7.86
C LEU A 127 0.36 -4.20 -9.28
N GLN A 128 0.20 -5.05 -10.31
CA GLN A 128 0.28 -4.64 -11.71
C GLN A 128 -0.77 -3.56 -12.05
N ALA A 129 -2.02 -3.77 -11.63
CA ALA A 129 -3.09 -2.80 -11.83
C ALA A 129 -2.82 -1.47 -11.09
N ALA A 130 -2.30 -1.54 -9.86
CA ALA A 130 -1.94 -0.39 -9.06
C ALA A 130 -0.80 0.42 -9.69
N ASN A 131 0.29 -0.26 -10.10
CA ASN A 131 1.42 0.36 -10.78
C ASN A 131 0.98 1.02 -12.09
N TYR A 132 0.14 0.33 -12.88
CA TYR A 132 -0.40 0.88 -14.13
C TYR A 132 -1.21 2.16 -13.87
N ALA A 133 -2.12 2.15 -12.90
CA ALA A 133 -2.95 3.32 -12.59
C ALA A 133 -2.13 4.53 -12.15
N SER A 134 -1.12 4.29 -11.30
CA SER A 134 -0.19 5.32 -10.85
C SER A 134 0.65 5.86 -12.02
N HIS A 135 1.24 4.98 -12.84
CA HIS A 135 2.03 5.35 -14.01
C HIS A 135 1.20 6.16 -15.03
N HIS A 136 -0.02 5.71 -15.33
CA HIS A 136 -0.95 6.43 -16.21
C HIS A 136 -1.21 7.84 -15.72
N PHE A 137 -1.49 8.01 -14.42
CA PHE A 137 -1.69 9.32 -13.82
C PHE A 137 -0.43 10.21 -13.90
N LEU A 138 0.75 9.65 -13.56
CA LEU A 138 2.02 10.39 -13.60
C LEU A 138 2.38 10.90 -15.01
N THR A 139 1.98 10.15 -16.05
CA THR A 139 2.32 10.46 -17.46
C THR A 139 1.27 11.26 -18.19
N THR A 140 -0.02 11.12 -17.85
CA THR A 140 -1.12 11.76 -18.55
C THR A 140 -1.82 12.86 -17.76
N GLY A 141 -1.69 12.85 -16.42
CA GLY A 141 -2.45 13.71 -15.52
C GLY A 141 -3.90 13.28 -15.31
N HIS A 142 -4.31 12.14 -15.90
CA HIS A 142 -5.67 11.61 -15.82
C HIS A 142 -5.70 10.28 -15.06
N GLN A 143 -6.83 10.01 -14.40
CA GLN A 143 -7.07 8.70 -13.79
C GLN A 143 -7.25 7.63 -14.87
N ALA A 144 -6.73 6.42 -14.61
CA ALA A 144 -7.01 5.27 -15.47
C ALA A 144 -8.48 4.87 -15.30
N GLY A 145 -9.18 4.68 -16.41
CA GLY A 145 -10.55 4.17 -16.43
C GLY A 145 -10.61 2.64 -16.35
N ALA A 146 -11.81 2.10 -16.12
CA ALA A 146 -12.02 0.65 -16.04
C ALA A 146 -11.60 -0.09 -17.33
N GLU A 147 -11.74 0.56 -18.47
CA GLU A 147 -11.33 0.07 -19.81
C GLU A 147 -9.81 -0.16 -19.95
N ASN A 148 -9.03 0.40 -19.04
CA ASN A 148 -7.57 0.25 -19.06
C ASN A 148 -7.08 -1.02 -18.31
N PHE A 149 -8.00 -1.77 -17.69
CA PHE A 149 -7.69 -2.95 -16.86
C PHE A 149 -8.27 -4.26 -17.40
N ASP A 150 -8.76 -4.26 -18.65
CA ASP A 150 -9.31 -5.46 -19.31
C ASP A 150 -8.23 -6.27 -20.06
#